data_317bcec5151b2d7facb38a3cad8ef9c0
#
_entry.id   317bcec5151b2d7facb38a3cad8ef9c0
#
_cell.length_a   1.000
_cell.length_b   1.000
_cell.length_c   1.000
_cell.angle_alpha   90.00
_cell.angle_beta   90.00
_cell.angle_gamma   90.00
#
_symmetry.space_group_name_H-M   'P 1'
#
loop_
_entity.id
_entity.type
_entity.pdbx_description
1 polymer ?
#
loop_
_entity_poly.entity_id
_entity_poly.type
_entity_poly.pdbx_seq_one_letter_code
_entity_poly.pdbx_strand_id
1 'polypeptide(L)'
;MTRLTIVAALAIVSATNVLPALAGSESAEHSHEMAGFSAGEPGDPKELSRIIKVTMEEHDGEMLYVPNRIEIRKGETIKFVIYNNGELDHEFVLASTEENSKHAEAMKMNPEMEHDDPNATRVAPRQTSEIIWKFTKPGQFEFACLIPGHRDAGMFGSVDVK
;
A
#
# COMPACT_ATOMS: atom_id res chain seq x y z
N MET A 1 -5.85 -79.08 54.21
CA MET A 1 -6.89 -78.80 53.16
C MET A 1 -7.05 -77.29 53.06
N THR A 2 -6.25 -76.64 52.21
CA THR A 2 -6.18 -75.18 52.12
C THR A 2 -6.83 -74.80 50.82
N ARG A 3 -7.93 -74.03 50.89
CA ARG A 3 -8.66 -73.49 49.72
C ARG A 3 -8.02 -72.20 49.27
N LEU A 4 -7.55 -72.22 48.05
CA LEU A 4 -6.99 -71.04 47.38
C LEU A 4 -8.13 -70.24 46.69
N THR A 5 -8.35 -69.02 47.14
CA THR A 5 -9.36 -68.12 46.56
C THR A 5 -8.62 -67.25 45.55
N ILE A 6 -8.98 -67.34 44.28
CA ILE A 6 -8.47 -66.50 43.21
C ILE A 6 -9.36 -65.24 43.12
N VAL A 7 -8.80 -64.06 43.39
CA VAL A 7 -9.45 -62.76 43.15
C VAL A 7 -9.05 -62.24 41.76
N ALA A 8 -10.03 -62.18 40.86
CA ALA A 8 -9.83 -61.60 39.56
C ALA A 8 -9.96 -60.05 39.67
N ALA A 9 -8.87 -59.39 39.41
CA ALA A 9 -8.89 -57.94 39.29
C ALA A 9 -9.30 -57.50 37.87
N LEU A 10 -10.44 -56.84 37.77
CA LEU A 10 -10.94 -56.23 36.53
C LEU A 10 -10.27 -54.88 36.30
N ALA A 11 -9.34 -54.78 35.36
CA ALA A 11 -8.73 -53.55 34.94
C ALA A 11 -9.65 -52.79 33.98
N ILE A 12 -10.19 -51.66 34.41
CA ILE A 12 -10.94 -50.73 33.57
C ILE A 12 -9.91 -49.85 32.83
N VAL A 13 -9.76 -50.06 31.54
CA VAL A 13 -8.97 -49.21 30.65
C VAL A 13 -9.86 -48.05 30.21
N SER A 14 -9.64 -46.89 30.81
CA SER A 14 -10.27 -45.62 30.35
C SER A 14 -9.52 -45.11 29.14
N ALA A 15 -10.08 -45.27 27.95
CA ALA A 15 -9.58 -44.65 26.74
C ALA A 15 -9.91 -43.14 26.75
N THR A 16 -8.90 -42.33 27.04
CA THR A 16 -9.00 -40.87 26.84
C THR A 16 -8.83 -40.56 25.37
N ASN A 17 -9.93 -40.20 24.70
CA ASN A 17 -9.88 -39.61 23.37
C ASN A 17 -9.27 -38.21 23.45
N VAL A 18 -7.99 -38.12 23.10
CA VAL A 18 -7.33 -36.80 22.85
C VAL A 18 -7.66 -36.43 21.43
N LEU A 19 -8.61 -35.50 21.26
CA LEU A 19 -8.84 -34.79 19.99
C LEU A 19 -7.62 -33.88 19.74
N PRO A 20 -6.98 -33.96 18.55
CA PRO A 20 -6.01 -32.94 18.19
C PRO A 20 -6.72 -31.61 18.01
N ALA A 21 -6.35 -30.62 18.82
CA ALA A 21 -6.69 -29.24 18.56
C ALA A 21 -5.98 -28.84 17.26
N LEU A 22 -6.72 -28.74 16.16
CA LEU A 22 -6.26 -27.96 15.01
C LEU A 22 -6.15 -26.50 15.47
N ALA A 23 -4.94 -26.07 15.80
CA ALA A 23 -4.59 -24.68 15.82
C ALA A 23 -4.63 -24.21 14.36
N GLY A 24 -5.79 -23.77 13.92
CA GLY A 24 -5.90 -22.95 12.72
C GLY A 24 -5.16 -21.66 12.99
N SER A 25 -3.97 -21.52 12.41
CA SER A 25 -3.39 -20.21 12.22
C SER A 25 -4.28 -19.52 11.18
N GLU A 26 -5.27 -18.77 11.64
CA GLU A 26 -5.88 -17.73 10.83
C GLU A 26 -4.78 -16.69 10.62
N SER A 27 -4.01 -16.88 9.55
CA SER A 27 -3.41 -15.76 8.87
C SER A 27 -4.59 -14.89 8.45
N ALA A 28 -4.80 -13.79 9.15
CA ALA A 28 -5.67 -12.73 8.69
C ALA A 28 -5.04 -12.21 7.38
N GLU A 29 -5.39 -12.88 6.28
CA GLU A 29 -5.31 -12.25 4.98
C GLU A 29 -6.23 -11.04 5.09
N HIS A 30 -5.63 -9.87 5.28
CA HIS A 30 -6.30 -8.62 5.02
C HIS A 30 -6.58 -8.60 3.52
N SER A 31 -7.65 -9.27 3.11
CA SER A 31 -8.29 -8.99 1.85
C SER A 31 -8.81 -7.56 1.98
N HIS A 32 -7.98 -6.58 1.58
CA HIS A 32 -8.49 -5.29 1.22
C HIS A 32 -9.50 -5.57 0.12
N GLU A 33 -10.77 -5.55 0.51
CA GLU A 33 -11.89 -5.51 -0.41
C GLU A 33 -11.54 -4.39 -1.39
N MET A 34 -11.38 -4.72 -2.67
CA MET A 34 -10.94 -3.83 -3.75
C MET A 34 -12.01 -2.74 -3.96
N ALA A 35 -12.15 -1.85 -2.98
CA ALA A 35 -12.71 -0.54 -3.23
C ALA A 35 -11.75 0.12 -4.23
N GLY A 36 -12.15 0.07 -5.51
CA GLY A 36 -11.27 0.45 -6.60
C GLY A 36 -10.69 1.84 -6.39
N PHE A 37 -9.41 2.00 -6.62
CA PHE A 37 -8.70 3.26 -6.49
C PHE A 37 -9.46 4.41 -7.18
N SER A 38 -9.48 5.59 -6.57
CA SER A 38 -10.22 6.74 -7.10
C SER A 38 -9.74 7.14 -8.49
N ALA A 39 -8.43 7.14 -8.73
CA ALA A 39 -7.80 7.62 -9.96
C ALA A 39 -7.78 6.58 -11.10
N GLY A 40 -8.17 5.33 -10.87
CA GLY A 40 -8.10 4.28 -11.90
C GLY A 40 -7.67 2.93 -11.34
N GLU A 41 -6.73 2.28 -12.02
CA GLU A 41 -6.27 0.93 -11.70
C GLU A 41 -4.79 0.72 -12.09
N PRO A 42 -4.10 -0.29 -11.56
CA PRO A 42 -2.78 -0.69 -12.04
C PRO A 42 -2.78 -0.94 -13.54
N GLY A 43 -1.81 -0.38 -14.26
CA GLY A 43 -1.73 -0.49 -15.71
C GLY A 43 -0.90 -1.68 -16.19
N ASP A 44 -1.21 -2.20 -17.37
CA ASP A 44 -0.37 -3.20 -18.04
C ASP A 44 0.84 -2.50 -18.71
N PRO A 45 2.09 -2.92 -18.41
CA PRO A 45 3.29 -2.37 -19.04
C PRO A 45 3.33 -2.57 -20.56
N LYS A 46 2.52 -3.47 -21.11
CA LYS A 46 2.39 -3.67 -22.57
C LYS A 46 1.44 -2.69 -23.25
N GLU A 47 0.62 -1.98 -22.46
CA GLU A 47 -0.40 -1.03 -22.96
C GLU A 47 0.00 0.43 -22.70
N LEU A 48 1.27 0.75 -22.56
CA LEU A 48 1.73 2.09 -22.26
C LEU A 48 1.37 3.09 -23.36
N SER A 49 0.68 4.17 -22.97
CA SER A 49 0.41 5.32 -23.84
C SER A 49 1.59 6.27 -23.89
N ARG A 50 2.20 6.57 -22.73
CA ARG A 50 3.38 7.44 -22.60
C ARG A 50 4.08 7.29 -21.25
N ILE A 51 5.28 7.84 -21.17
CA ILE A 51 6.09 7.93 -19.95
C ILE A 51 6.08 9.38 -19.47
N ILE A 52 5.85 9.59 -18.19
CA ILE A 52 5.96 10.89 -17.54
C ILE A 52 7.05 10.81 -16.48
N LYS A 53 8.04 11.69 -16.60
CA LYS A 53 9.09 11.82 -15.58
C LYS A 53 8.65 12.86 -14.56
N VAL A 54 8.79 12.51 -13.28
CA VAL A 54 8.51 13.39 -12.15
C VAL A 54 9.76 13.44 -11.29
N THR A 55 10.23 14.64 -10.98
CA THR A 55 11.34 14.85 -10.05
C THR A 55 10.80 15.37 -8.72
N MET A 56 11.29 14.84 -7.63
CA MET A 56 11.08 15.32 -6.27
C MET A 56 12.26 16.21 -5.90
N GLU A 57 11.99 17.41 -5.40
CA GLU A 57 13.00 18.43 -5.12
C GLU A 57 12.73 19.14 -3.79
N GLU A 58 13.80 19.59 -3.15
CA GLU A 58 13.78 20.38 -1.93
C GLU A 58 14.50 21.71 -2.19
N HIS A 59 13.83 22.85 -1.93
CA HIS A 59 14.38 24.19 -2.11
C HIS A 59 13.93 25.10 -0.96
N ASP A 60 14.87 25.64 -0.19
CA ASP A 60 14.62 26.68 0.82
C ASP A 60 13.48 26.35 1.81
N GLY A 61 13.31 25.06 2.13
CA GLY A 61 12.25 24.57 3.03
C GLY A 61 10.92 24.25 2.34
N GLU A 62 10.80 24.49 1.05
CA GLU A 62 9.71 23.98 0.22
C GLU A 62 10.06 22.61 -0.36
N MET A 63 9.06 21.77 -0.57
CA MET A 63 9.19 20.45 -1.18
C MET A 63 8.28 20.36 -2.40
N LEU A 64 8.84 19.93 -3.53
CA LEU A 64 8.17 20.07 -4.82
C LEU A 64 8.20 18.79 -5.63
N TYR A 65 7.16 18.62 -6.48
CA TYR A 65 7.23 17.76 -7.66
C TYR A 65 7.40 18.60 -8.92
N VAL A 66 8.24 18.15 -9.83
CA VAL A 66 8.43 18.79 -11.14
C VAL A 66 8.22 17.75 -12.24
N PRO A 67 7.16 17.89 -13.09
CA PRO A 67 6.09 18.87 -13.00
C PRO A 67 5.12 18.59 -11.84
N ASN A 68 4.45 19.64 -11.35
CA ASN A 68 3.40 19.52 -10.32
C ASN A 68 1.98 19.55 -10.89
N ARG A 69 1.84 19.61 -12.22
CA ARG A 69 0.55 19.53 -12.93
C ARG A 69 0.69 18.67 -14.18
N ILE A 70 -0.20 17.70 -14.33
CA ILE A 70 -0.18 16.72 -15.40
C ILE A 70 -1.58 16.63 -16.02
N GLU A 71 -1.67 16.70 -17.35
CA GLU A 71 -2.91 16.45 -18.09
C GLU A 71 -2.87 15.07 -18.74
N ILE A 72 -3.94 14.31 -18.57
CA ILE A 72 -4.08 12.93 -19.04
C ILE A 72 -5.44 12.76 -19.72
N ARG A 73 -5.51 11.91 -20.74
CA ARG A 73 -6.78 11.51 -21.36
C ARG A 73 -7.30 10.26 -20.66
N LYS A 74 -8.60 10.22 -20.41
CA LYS A 74 -9.24 8.99 -19.92
C LYS A 74 -8.88 7.79 -20.81
N GLY A 75 -8.49 6.70 -20.18
CA GLY A 75 -8.06 5.46 -20.83
C GLY A 75 -6.55 5.36 -21.07
N GLU A 76 -5.78 6.43 -20.91
CA GLU A 76 -4.31 6.36 -21.01
C GLU A 76 -3.72 5.50 -19.88
N THR A 77 -2.74 4.68 -20.25
CA THR A 77 -1.85 3.97 -19.32
C THR A 77 -0.53 4.72 -19.26
N ILE A 78 -0.21 5.26 -18.11
CA ILE A 78 0.96 6.11 -17.87
C ILE A 78 2.00 5.34 -17.06
N LYS A 79 3.24 5.34 -17.52
CA LYS A 79 4.38 5.00 -16.69
C LYS A 79 4.96 6.26 -16.09
N PHE A 80 4.80 6.43 -14.78
CA PHE A 80 5.53 7.45 -14.03
C PHE A 80 6.93 6.93 -13.72
N VAL A 81 7.94 7.72 -14.04
CA VAL A 81 9.33 7.50 -13.63
C VAL A 81 9.66 8.62 -12.65
N ILE A 82 9.78 8.26 -11.38
CA ILE A 82 9.83 9.19 -10.27
C ILE A 82 11.25 9.19 -9.71
N TYR A 83 11.96 10.31 -9.84
CA TYR A 83 13.31 10.48 -9.34
C TYR A 83 13.34 11.41 -8.14
N ASN A 84 13.93 10.95 -7.04
CA ASN A 84 14.16 11.77 -5.87
C ASN A 84 15.51 12.50 -6.01
N ASN A 85 15.48 13.79 -6.31
CA ASN A 85 16.66 14.66 -6.41
C ASN A 85 17.01 15.33 -5.07
N GLY A 86 16.24 15.07 -4.01
CA GLY A 86 16.42 15.61 -2.67
C GLY A 86 17.37 14.79 -1.78
N GLU A 87 17.45 15.18 -0.52
CA GLU A 87 18.27 14.55 0.52
C GLU A 87 17.43 13.73 1.52
N LEU A 88 16.09 13.88 1.49
CA LEU A 88 15.13 13.18 2.35
C LEU A 88 14.43 12.06 1.58
N ASP A 89 13.87 11.10 2.30
CA ASP A 89 12.91 10.16 1.74
C ASP A 89 11.63 10.88 1.34
N HIS A 90 11.08 10.54 0.19
CA HIS A 90 9.81 11.05 -0.27
C HIS A 90 8.88 9.93 -0.73
N GLU A 91 7.59 10.23 -0.78
CA GLU A 91 6.57 9.32 -1.32
C GLU A 91 5.91 9.94 -2.55
N PHE A 92 5.38 9.10 -3.41
CA PHE A 92 4.46 9.48 -4.47
C PHE A 92 3.22 8.62 -4.30
N VAL A 93 2.11 9.23 -3.85
CA VAL A 93 0.83 8.56 -3.62
C VAL A 93 -0.21 9.19 -4.52
N LEU A 94 -0.74 8.43 -5.49
CA LEU A 94 -1.72 8.89 -6.48
C LEU A 94 -3.12 8.51 -6.05
N ALA A 95 -3.96 9.50 -5.68
CA ALA A 95 -5.33 9.27 -5.24
C ALA A 95 -6.20 10.52 -5.46
N SER A 96 -7.44 10.51 -4.95
CA SER A 96 -8.19 11.75 -4.80
C SER A 96 -7.58 12.61 -3.67
N THR A 97 -7.79 13.91 -3.72
CA THR A 97 -7.35 14.84 -2.65
C THR A 97 -7.94 14.45 -1.30
N GLU A 98 -9.17 13.93 -1.29
CA GLU A 98 -9.82 13.49 -0.05
C GLU A 98 -9.14 12.25 0.54
N GLU A 99 -8.82 11.24 -0.29
CA GLU A 99 -8.12 10.02 0.14
C GLU A 99 -6.72 10.36 0.66
N ASN A 100 -5.95 11.18 -0.08
CA ASN A 100 -4.62 11.63 0.37
C ASN A 100 -4.69 12.40 1.68
N SER A 101 -5.72 13.24 1.88
CA SER A 101 -5.90 13.97 3.14
C SER A 101 -6.18 13.02 4.32
N LYS A 102 -7.05 12.04 4.13
CA LYS A 102 -7.33 11.01 5.17
C LYS A 102 -6.09 10.18 5.48
N HIS A 103 -5.35 9.80 4.44
CA HIS A 103 -4.14 9.02 4.59
C HIS A 103 -3.03 9.82 5.31
N ALA A 104 -2.85 11.11 4.96
CA ALA A 104 -1.90 11.99 5.66
C ALA A 104 -2.19 12.09 7.16
N GLU A 105 -3.47 12.12 7.57
CA GLU A 105 -3.84 12.08 9.00
C GLU A 105 -3.49 10.74 9.65
N ALA A 106 -3.67 9.62 8.95
CA ALA A 106 -3.27 8.31 9.45
C ALA A 106 -1.75 8.20 9.62
N MET A 107 -0.98 8.76 8.68
CA MET A 107 0.49 8.81 8.74
C MET A 107 1.02 9.63 9.93
N LYS A 108 0.31 10.67 10.37
CA LYS A 108 0.67 11.41 11.60
C LYS A 108 0.61 10.52 12.85
N MET A 109 -0.27 9.53 12.86
CA MET A 109 -0.42 8.59 13.98
C MET A 109 0.55 7.42 13.89
N ASN A 110 0.99 7.06 12.69
CA ASN A 110 1.91 5.96 12.42
C ASN A 110 2.85 6.31 11.26
N PRO A 111 3.88 7.13 11.49
CA PRO A 111 4.77 7.64 10.44
C PRO A 111 5.65 6.57 9.78
N GLU A 112 5.79 5.41 10.42
CA GLU A 112 6.54 4.27 9.87
C GLU A 112 5.64 3.29 9.10
N MET A 113 4.40 3.68 8.77
CA MET A 113 3.49 2.84 7.98
C MET A 113 4.09 2.64 6.59
N GLU A 114 4.38 1.40 6.26
CA GLU A 114 4.79 1.01 4.92
C GLU A 114 3.56 0.77 4.04
N HIS A 115 3.64 1.18 2.78
CA HIS A 115 2.59 1.02 1.79
C HIS A 115 3.10 0.14 0.65
N ASP A 116 2.42 -0.97 0.42
CA ASP A 116 2.63 -1.85 -0.73
C ASP A 116 1.48 -1.70 -1.76
N ASP A 117 0.91 -0.50 -1.80
CA ASP A 117 -0.20 -0.18 -2.70
C ASP A 117 0.33 0.17 -4.10
N PRO A 118 -0.29 -0.33 -5.17
CA PRO A 118 0.19 -0.14 -6.54
C PRO A 118 0.12 1.31 -7.03
N ASN A 119 -0.61 2.20 -6.34
CA ASN A 119 -0.69 3.63 -6.60
C ASN A 119 0.29 4.46 -5.75
N ALA A 120 1.16 3.81 -4.98
CA ALA A 120 2.08 4.46 -4.07
C ALA A 120 3.51 3.90 -4.20
N THR A 121 4.51 4.73 -3.91
CA THR A 121 5.90 4.31 -3.79
C THR A 121 6.68 5.28 -2.92
N ARG A 122 7.58 4.75 -2.08
CA ARG A 122 8.59 5.52 -1.34
C ARG A 122 9.90 5.50 -2.12
N VAL A 123 10.53 6.65 -2.23
CA VAL A 123 11.76 6.85 -3.02
C VAL A 123 12.82 7.48 -2.13
N ALA A 124 13.87 6.71 -1.83
CA ALA A 124 15.01 7.18 -1.06
C ALA A 124 15.81 8.26 -1.84
N PRO A 125 16.63 9.07 -1.15
CA PRO A 125 17.48 10.08 -1.77
C PRO A 125 18.27 9.53 -2.97
N ARG A 126 18.25 10.26 -4.08
CA ARG A 126 18.97 9.92 -5.32
C ARG A 126 18.54 8.61 -5.99
N GLN A 127 17.40 8.05 -5.59
CA GLN A 127 16.84 6.84 -6.19
C GLN A 127 15.71 7.16 -7.17
N THR A 128 15.36 6.17 -7.97
CA THR A 128 14.26 6.23 -8.93
C THR A 128 13.30 5.07 -8.66
N SER A 129 12.01 5.35 -8.73
CA SER A 129 10.95 4.35 -8.70
C SER A 129 10.00 4.52 -9.87
N GLU A 130 9.11 3.54 -10.09
CA GLU A 130 8.18 3.53 -11.21
C GLU A 130 6.79 3.09 -10.75
N ILE A 131 5.77 3.77 -11.28
CA ILE A 131 4.37 3.35 -11.16
C ILE A 131 3.78 3.29 -12.56
N ILE A 132 3.06 2.21 -12.87
CA ILE A 132 2.29 2.08 -14.11
C ILE A 132 0.82 2.12 -13.75
N TRP A 133 0.11 3.15 -14.27
CA TRP A 133 -1.25 3.46 -13.89
C TRP A 133 -2.15 3.72 -15.09
N LYS A 134 -3.33 3.09 -15.11
CA LYS A 134 -4.38 3.31 -16.12
C LYS A 134 -5.47 4.20 -15.56
N PHE A 135 -5.66 5.36 -16.18
CA PHE A 135 -6.65 6.34 -15.76
C PHE A 135 -8.02 6.01 -16.37
N THR A 136 -8.87 5.34 -15.62
CA THR A 136 -10.18 4.85 -16.10
C THR A 136 -11.33 5.82 -15.87
N LYS A 137 -11.13 6.84 -15.03
CA LYS A 137 -12.14 7.82 -14.64
C LYS A 137 -11.69 9.23 -14.99
N PRO A 138 -12.58 10.09 -15.55
CA PRO A 138 -12.28 11.51 -15.70
C PRO A 138 -12.38 12.19 -14.33
N GLY A 139 -11.67 13.29 -14.16
CA GLY A 139 -11.71 14.06 -12.92
C GLY A 139 -10.35 14.66 -12.57
N GLN A 140 -10.30 15.26 -11.39
CA GLN A 140 -9.10 15.82 -10.84
C GLN A 140 -8.60 14.92 -9.71
N PHE A 141 -7.34 14.53 -9.79
CA PHE A 141 -6.65 13.69 -8.81
C PHE A 141 -5.39 14.39 -8.32
N GLU A 142 -4.82 13.88 -7.24
CA GLU A 142 -3.62 14.43 -6.62
C GLU A 142 -2.55 13.34 -6.54
N PHE A 143 -1.30 13.71 -6.73
CA PHE A 143 -0.17 12.95 -6.22
C PHE A 143 0.51 13.76 -5.12
N ALA A 144 0.85 13.10 -4.00
CA ALA A 144 1.37 13.79 -2.83
C ALA A 144 2.39 12.93 -2.08
N CYS A 145 3.27 13.61 -1.34
CA CYS A 145 4.08 12.98 -0.30
C CYS A 145 3.30 13.04 1.02
N LEU A 146 3.02 11.91 1.61
CA LEU A 146 2.21 11.81 2.83
C LEU A 146 3.05 11.63 4.10
N ILE A 147 4.37 11.65 3.98
CA ILE A 147 5.28 11.77 5.13
C ILE A 147 4.90 13.04 5.90
N PRO A 148 4.73 12.97 7.23
CA PRO A 148 4.28 14.10 8.03
C PRO A 148 5.09 15.38 7.79
N GLY A 149 4.41 16.47 7.46
CA GLY A 149 4.98 17.78 7.17
C GLY A 149 5.34 18.04 5.70
N HIS A 150 5.56 17.00 4.87
CA HIS A 150 6.01 17.19 3.49
C HIS A 150 4.92 17.79 2.58
N ARG A 151 3.70 17.30 2.69
CA ARG A 151 2.56 17.87 1.95
C ARG A 151 2.29 19.33 2.37
N ASP A 152 2.43 19.64 3.66
CA ASP A 152 2.27 21.00 4.19
C ASP A 152 3.40 21.93 3.72
N ALA A 153 4.59 21.40 3.43
CA ALA A 153 5.71 22.09 2.82
C ALA A 153 5.57 22.26 1.28
N GLY A 154 4.43 21.87 0.69
CA GLY A 154 4.15 22.06 -0.73
C GLY A 154 4.31 20.82 -1.61
N MET A 155 4.62 19.65 -1.03
CA MET A 155 4.90 18.44 -1.80
C MET A 155 3.63 17.73 -2.28
N PHE A 156 2.95 18.34 -3.22
CA PHE A 156 1.80 17.77 -3.94
C PHE A 156 1.71 18.31 -5.36
N GLY A 157 0.99 17.60 -6.20
CA GLY A 157 0.69 17.99 -7.57
C GLY A 157 -0.67 17.47 -8.01
N SER A 158 -1.13 17.93 -9.17
CA SER A 158 -2.44 17.57 -9.72
C SER A 158 -2.35 16.77 -11.00
N VAL A 159 -3.32 15.88 -11.19
CA VAL A 159 -3.59 15.17 -12.44
C VAL A 159 -5.01 15.51 -12.90
N ASP A 160 -5.12 16.18 -14.05
CA ASP A 160 -6.39 16.49 -14.70
C ASP A 160 -6.68 15.43 -15.78
N VAL A 161 -7.64 14.54 -15.56
CA VAL A 161 -8.07 13.50 -16.51
C VAL A 161 -9.31 13.97 -17.27
N LYS A 162 -9.19 14.07 -18.62
CA LYS A 162 -10.24 14.56 -19.55
C LYS A 162 -10.77 13.47 -20.44
#